data_70546f30287ca6519dd07d78db43419a
#
_entry.id   70546f30287ca6519dd07d78db43419a
#
_cell.length_a   1.000
_cell.length_b   1.000
_cell.length_c   1.000
_cell.angle_alpha   90.00
_cell.angle_beta   90.00
_cell.angle_gamma   90.00
#
_symmetry.space_group_name_H-M   'P 1'
#
loop_
_entity.id
_entity.type
_entity.pdbx_description
1 polymer ?
#
loop_
_entity_poly.entity_id
_entity_poly.type
_entity_poly.pdbx_seq_one_letter_code
_entity_poly.pdbx_strand_id
1 'polypeptide(L)'
;MVTSSPFGLAGGQAAEAALRHRLPSIAPKFVGPETGYLMSYGPDISDMFRLAADYVDKILKGAKPADLPVQRPTKFELIVNLKTANALGLTVPLTVLGRADEVIE
;
A
#
# COMPACT_ATOMS: atom_id res chain seq x y z
N MET A 1 13.95 5.64 -8.17
CA MET A 1 13.18 4.93 -7.78
C MET A 1 12.25 4.42 -8.67
N VAL A 2 11.79 3.52 -8.44
CA VAL A 2 11.07 2.91 -9.13
C VAL A 2 9.83 3.32 -9.49
N THR A 3 9.77 4.35 -9.73
CA THR A 3 8.72 5.03 -10.09
C THR A 3 8.16 4.73 -11.36
N SER A 4 8.83 3.99 -12.04
CA SER A 4 8.42 3.62 -13.38
C SER A 4 7.47 2.47 -13.41
N SER A 5 6.92 2.05 -12.30
CA SER A 5 5.89 1.03 -12.36
C SER A 5 4.69 1.56 -13.13
N PRO A 6 4.35 0.99 -14.28
CA PRO A 6 3.19 1.42 -15.03
C PRO A 6 1.89 1.28 -14.23
N PHE A 7 1.88 0.35 -13.27
CA PHE A 7 0.73 0.18 -12.39
C PHE A 7 0.57 1.33 -11.40
N GLY A 8 1.67 1.97 -11.00
CA GLY A 8 1.60 3.14 -10.12
C GLY A 8 1.01 4.36 -10.82
N LEU A 9 1.37 4.56 -12.08
CA LEU A 9 0.86 5.68 -12.87
C LEU A 9 -0.54 5.42 -13.44
N ALA A 10 -0.84 4.18 -13.74
CA ALA A 10 -2.10 3.78 -14.33
C ALA A 10 -3.02 3.06 -13.35
N GLY A 11 -2.78 3.24 -12.05
CA GLY A 11 -3.54 2.54 -11.01
C GLY A 11 -5.04 2.73 -11.11
N GLY A 12 -5.49 3.94 -11.39
CA GLY A 12 -6.91 4.24 -11.55
C GLY A 12 -7.53 3.54 -12.74
N GLN A 13 -6.80 3.43 -13.84
CA GLN A 13 -7.28 2.74 -15.04
C GLN A 13 -7.43 1.24 -14.81
N ALA A 14 -6.47 0.63 -14.12
CA ALA A 14 -6.52 -0.80 -13.80
C ALA A 14 -7.67 -1.10 -12.82
N ALA A 15 -7.87 -0.25 -11.82
CA ALA A 15 -8.96 -0.39 -10.88
C ALA A 15 -10.32 -0.26 -11.58
N GLU A 16 -10.44 0.70 -12.47
CA GLU A 16 -11.65 0.91 -13.25
C GLU A 16 -11.95 -0.29 -14.16
N ALA A 17 -10.95 -0.83 -14.82
CA ALA A 17 -11.10 -2.02 -15.65
C ALA A 17 -11.53 -3.24 -14.83
N ALA A 18 -10.92 -3.44 -13.66
CA ALA A 18 -11.30 -4.53 -12.77
C ALA A 18 -12.75 -4.40 -12.31
N LEU A 19 -13.17 -3.19 -11.94
CA LEU A 19 -14.52 -2.94 -11.50
C LEU A 19 -15.54 -3.15 -12.65
N ARG A 20 -15.20 -2.69 -13.85
CA ARG A 20 -16.04 -2.85 -15.02
C ARG A 20 -16.26 -4.32 -15.37
N HIS A 21 -15.25 -5.15 -15.17
CA HIS A 21 -15.33 -6.60 -15.41
C HIS A 21 -15.74 -7.38 -14.15
N ARG A 22 -16.13 -6.69 -13.07
CA ARG A 22 -16.56 -7.27 -11.81
C ARG A 22 -15.52 -8.19 -11.18
N LEU A 23 -14.24 -7.79 -11.25
CA LEU A 23 -13.14 -8.55 -10.68
C LEU A 23 -12.70 -7.92 -9.36
N PRO A 24 -12.62 -8.71 -8.28
CA PRO A 24 -11.97 -8.25 -7.05
C PRO A 24 -10.51 -7.96 -7.34
N SER A 25 -9.98 -6.91 -6.73
CA SER A 25 -8.62 -6.48 -6.98
C SER A 25 -7.90 -6.09 -5.69
N ILE A 26 -6.60 -6.30 -5.67
CA ILE A 26 -5.72 -5.84 -4.60
C ILE A 26 -4.55 -5.11 -5.23
N ALA A 27 -4.14 -4.02 -4.62
CA ALA A 27 -3.04 -3.20 -5.11
C ALA A 27 -2.00 -2.97 -4.02
N PRO A 28 -0.77 -2.65 -4.41
CA PRO A 28 0.21 -2.16 -3.45
C PRO A 28 -0.29 -0.88 -2.78
N LYS A 29 0.10 -0.66 -1.55
CA LYS A 29 -0.39 0.48 -0.78
C LYS A 29 -0.10 1.85 -1.40
N PHE A 30 0.98 1.96 -2.15
CA PHE A 30 1.33 3.24 -2.78
C PHE A 30 0.36 3.66 -3.90
N VAL A 31 -0.48 2.74 -4.35
CA VAL A 31 -1.59 3.08 -5.23
C VAL A 31 -2.75 3.45 -4.30
N GLY A 32 -3.09 4.69 -4.22
CA GLY A 32 -4.06 5.18 -3.24
C GLY A 32 -5.38 4.43 -3.26
N PRO A 33 -6.01 4.27 -2.11
CA PRO A 33 -7.26 3.52 -2.00
C PRO A 33 -8.42 4.18 -2.77
N GLU A 34 -8.30 5.46 -3.05
CA GLU A 34 -9.30 6.19 -3.82
C GLU A 34 -9.37 5.79 -5.27
N THR A 35 -8.43 4.96 -5.75
CA THR A 35 -8.43 4.52 -7.15
C THR A 35 -9.47 3.47 -7.45
N GLY A 36 -10.10 2.87 -6.43
CA GLY A 36 -11.18 1.91 -6.62
C GLY A 36 -10.82 0.45 -6.48
N TYR A 37 -9.59 0.12 -6.10
CA TYR A 37 -9.23 -1.25 -5.77
C TYR A 37 -10.02 -1.72 -4.54
N LEU A 38 -10.34 -3.00 -4.49
CA LEU A 38 -11.04 -3.58 -3.35
C LEU A 38 -10.20 -3.50 -2.07
N MET A 39 -8.93 -3.82 -2.19
CA MET A 39 -8.00 -3.76 -1.07
C MET A 39 -6.66 -3.20 -1.50
N SER A 40 -5.93 -2.63 -0.56
CA SER A 40 -4.54 -2.25 -0.73
C SER A 40 -3.73 -2.82 0.43
N TYR A 41 -2.59 -3.39 0.14
CA TYR A 41 -1.71 -3.95 1.16
C TYR A 41 -0.27 -3.61 0.85
N GLY A 42 0.48 -3.23 1.86
CA GLY A 42 1.89 -2.95 1.70
C GLY A 42 2.49 -2.25 2.89
N PRO A 43 3.79 -1.96 2.83
CA PRO A 43 4.47 -1.29 3.92
C PRO A 43 3.96 0.14 4.09
N ASP A 44 4.05 0.63 5.32
CA ASP A 44 3.77 2.03 5.62
C ASP A 44 4.90 2.89 5.06
N ILE A 45 4.61 3.65 4.04
CA ILE A 45 5.59 4.47 3.33
C ILE A 45 6.15 5.57 4.25
N SER A 46 5.30 6.16 5.09
CA SER A 46 5.76 7.18 6.04
C SER A 46 6.77 6.61 7.03
N ASP A 47 6.52 5.40 7.51
CA ASP A 47 7.45 4.71 8.41
C ASP A 47 8.76 4.38 7.71
N MET A 48 8.70 3.98 6.44
CA MET A 48 9.89 3.71 5.64
C MET A 48 10.75 4.97 5.46
N PHE A 49 10.13 6.12 5.19
CA PHE A 49 10.86 7.38 5.08
C PHE A 49 11.48 7.77 6.42
N ARG A 50 10.80 7.53 7.53
CA ARG A 50 11.36 7.77 8.86
C ARG A 50 12.61 6.92 9.11
N LEU A 51 12.56 5.64 8.75
CA LEU A 51 13.72 4.75 8.86
C LEU A 51 14.86 5.18 7.95
N ALA A 52 14.54 5.64 6.74
CA ALA A 52 15.55 6.17 5.83
C ALA A 52 16.22 7.43 6.40
N ALA A 53 15.46 8.29 7.05
CA ALA A 53 16.00 9.48 7.69
C ALA A 53 16.97 9.11 8.83
N ASP A 54 16.68 8.07 9.59
CA ASP A 54 17.59 7.58 10.63
C ASP A 54 18.93 7.12 10.01
N TYR A 55 18.89 6.48 8.85
CA TYR A 55 20.12 6.06 8.16
C TYR A 55 20.91 7.25 7.64
N VAL A 56 20.22 8.25 7.07
CA VAL A 56 20.88 9.48 6.65
C VAL A 56 21.57 10.17 7.84
N ASP A 57 20.90 10.25 8.97
CA ASP A 57 21.47 10.83 10.18
C ASP A 57 22.75 10.10 10.61
N LYS A 58 22.73 8.76 10.64
CA LYS A 58 23.89 7.95 11.00
C LYS A 58 25.05 8.18 10.04
N ILE A 59 24.78 8.24 8.73
CA ILE A 59 25.80 8.44 7.72
C ILE A 59 26.42 9.83 7.86
N LEU A 60 25.60 10.86 8.07
CA LEU A 60 26.08 12.21 8.28
C LEU A 60 26.91 12.36 9.55
N LYS A 61 26.69 11.49 10.54
CA LYS A 61 27.49 11.47 11.78
C LYS A 61 28.72 10.57 11.68
N GLY A 62 28.99 10.03 10.52
CA GLY A 62 30.23 9.30 10.26
C GLY A 62 30.11 7.78 10.08
N ALA A 63 28.91 7.21 10.19
CA ALA A 63 28.73 5.79 9.94
C ALA A 63 28.94 5.48 8.45
N LYS A 64 29.57 4.34 8.17
CA LYS A 64 29.76 3.90 6.80
C LYS A 64 28.54 3.13 6.34
N PRO A 65 28.02 3.39 5.12
CA PRO A 65 26.87 2.65 4.61
C PRO A 65 27.06 1.12 4.64
N ALA A 66 28.27 0.65 4.41
CA ALA A 66 28.58 -0.79 4.43
C ALA A 66 28.41 -1.41 5.82
N ASP A 67 28.50 -0.61 6.88
CA ASP A 67 28.38 -1.08 8.26
C ASP A 67 26.93 -1.04 8.76
N LEU A 68 26.03 -0.46 7.99
CA LEU A 68 24.62 -0.39 8.37
C LEU A 68 23.87 -1.63 7.90
N PRO A 69 23.06 -2.23 8.77
CA PRO A 69 22.29 -3.42 8.37
C PRO A 69 21.22 -3.09 7.36
N VAL A 70 20.94 -4.04 6.48
CA VAL A 70 19.79 -3.94 5.60
C VAL A 70 18.54 -4.11 6.47
N GLN A 71 17.64 -3.13 6.39
CA GLN A 71 16.39 -3.18 7.13
C GLN A 71 15.22 -3.47 6.21
N ARG A 72 14.30 -4.29 6.70
CA ARG A 72 13.02 -4.54 6.03
C ARG A 72 11.94 -3.70 6.68
N PRO A 73 10.92 -3.30 5.94
CA PRO A 73 9.75 -2.70 6.55
C PRO A 73 9.15 -3.68 7.56
N THR A 74 8.76 -3.17 8.72
CA THR A 74 8.12 -3.99 9.75
C THR A 74 6.66 -3.62 9.94
N LYS A 75 6.26 -2.45 9.44
CA LYS A 75 4.90 -1.98 9.57
C LYS A 75 4.20 -2.07 8.23
N PHE A 76 3.18 -2.91 8.16
CA PHE A 76 2.37 -3.10 6.97
C PHE A 76 0.95 -2.66 7.25
N GLU A 77 0.28 -2.15 6.23
CA GLU A 77 -1.09 -1.68 6.36
C GLU A 77 -1.99 -2.36 5.33
N LEU A 78 -3.17 -2.74 5.80
CA LEU A 78 -4.24 -3.25 4.96
C LEU A 78 -5.36 -2.22 4.93
N ILE A 79 -5.76 -1.82 3.74
CA ILE A 79 -6.88 -0.90 3.53
C ILE A 79 -7.95 -1.63 2.72
N VAL A 80 -9.18 -1.59 3.22
CA VAL A 80 -10.32 -2.21 2.54
C VAL A 80 -11.28 -1.13 2.07
N ASN A 81 -11.70 -1.21 0.82
CA ASN A 81 -12.65 -0.27 0.25
C ASN A 81 -14.03 -0.91 0.15
N LEU A 82 -14.89 -0.58 1.09
CA LEU A 82 -16.26 -1.12 1.13
C LEU A 82 -17.14 -0.58 0.00
N LYS A 83 -16.85 0.61 -0.53
CA LYS A 83 -17.57 1.11 -1.70
C LYS A 83 -17.38 0.18 -2.89
N THR A 84 -16.15 -0.25 -3.12
CA THR A 84 -15.83 -1.20 -4.19
C THR A 84 -16.44 -2.57 -3.91
N ALA A 85 -16.38 -3.03 -2.67
CA ALA A 85 -17.00 -4.29 -2.27
C ALA A 85 -18.50 -4.27 -2.56
N ASN A 86 -19.18 -3.20 -2.19
CA ASN A 86 -20.60 -3.05 -2.44
C ASN A 86 -20.92 -3.00 -3.95
N ALA A 87 -20.11 -2.31 -4.73
CA ALA A 87 -20.26 -2.26 -6.18
C ALA A 87 -20.09 -3.62 -6.84
N LEU A 88 -19.25 -4.47 -6.26
CA LEU A 88 -19.03 -5.83 -6.75
C LEU A 88 -20.03 -6.84 -6.18
N GLY A 89 -20.88 -6.43 -5.24
CA GLY A 89 -21.80 -7.34 -4.58
C GLY A 89 -21.11 -8.30 -3.59
N LEU A 90 -19.95 -7.92 -3.08
CA LEU A 90 -19.19 -8.76 -2.17
C LEU A 90 -19.40 -8.33 -0.72
N THR A 91 -19.42 -9.33 0.17
CA THR A 91 -19.43 -9.08 1.61
C THR A 91 -18.05 -9.39 2.16
N VAL A 92 -17.41 -8.39 2.75
CA VAL A 92 -16.09 -8.57 3.34
C VAL A 92 -16.26 -9.20 4.73
N PRO A 93 -15.60 -10.34 5.01
CA PRO A 93 -15.72 -10.98 6.32
C PRO A 93 -15.27 -10.07 7.47
N LEU A 94 -15.93 -10.20 8.62
CA LEU A 94 -15.58 -9.41 9.80
C LEU A 94 -14.14 -9.66 10.26
N THR A 95 -13.62 -10.86 10.05
CA THR A 95 -12.24 -11.17 10.39
C THR A 95 -11.25 -10.34 9.57
N VAL A 96 -11.57 -10.06 8.32
CA VAL A 96 -10.75 -9.21 7.45
C VAL A 96 -10.89 -7.74 7.87
N LEU A 97 -12.11 -7.29 8.11
CA LEU A 97 -12.37 -5.92 8.54
C LEU A 97 -11.70 -5.62 9.89
N GLY A 98 -11.67 -6.61 10.79
CA GLY A 98 -11.02 -6.46 12.08
C GLY A 98 -9.50 -6.34 12.00
N ARG A 99 -8.90 -6.80 10.89
CA ARG A 99 -7.45 -6.66 10.65
C ARG A 99 -7.11 -5.47 9.78
N ALA A 100 -8.10 -4.82 9.19
CA ALA A 100 -7.85 -3.66 8.35
C ALA A 100 -7.42 -2.47 9.20
N ASP A 101 -6.41 -1.76 8.73
CA ASP A 101 -5.93 -0.54 9.38
C ASP A 101 -6.82 0.63 9.01
N GLU A 102 -7.42 0.58 7.84
CA GLU A 102 -8.35 1.60 7.37
C GLU A 102 -9.45 0.94 6.54
N VAL A 103 -10.66 1.41 6.72
CA VAL A 103 -11.82 0.96 5.94
C VAL A 103 -12.46 2.18 5.29
N ILE A 104 -12.58 2.15 3.97
CA ILE A 104 -13.24 3.20 3.21
C ILE A 104 -14.70 2.79 3.03
N GLU A 105 -15.60 3.64 3.49
CA GLU A 105 -17.03 3.40 3.43
C GLU A 105 -17.75 4.17 2.33
#